data_8c209b1fb8e41b76280d15f10bfb730a
#
_entry.id   8c209b1fb8e41b76280d15f10bfb730a
#
_cell.length_a   1.000
_cell.length_b   1.000
_cell.length_c   1.000
_cell.angle_alpha   90.00
_cell.angle_beta   90.00
_cell.angle_gamma   90.00
#
_symmetry.space_group_name_H-M   'P 1'
#
loop_
_entity.id
_entity.type
_entity.pdbx_description
1 polymer ?
#
loop_
_entity_poly.entity_id
_entity_poly.type
_entity_poly.pdbx_seq_one_letter_code
_entity_poly.pdbx_strand_id
1 'polypeptide(L)'
;AEEDGEEDTAETWYIYTIRYNGEAYFADTIFALTDEQKGLAENYGENLSLFLGDGLFQYAPSANTITALGDVRFTDGETDVIYFNQLDERYANQPYGTDPIGGYGCGPTSMAIVVSSLTGETVDPAQMARWAYEHGYWCSKSGSYHTLIPGAAQAWGLSVEGCTASEPQRILDALANGKLVVALMTKGHFTSSGHFIVLRGVQDGKILVADPASYRRSQKSWDLSIILNEASRRAGAGGPFWIIG
;
A
#
# COMPACT_ATOMS: atom_id res chain seq x y z
N ALA A 1 -4.48 15.07 26.37
CA ALA A 1 -4.56 13.63 26.41
C ALA A 1 -3.34 13.16 25.67
N GLU A 2 -2.45 12.60 26.41
CA GLU A 2 -1.28 11.90 25.91
C GLU A 2 -1.85 10.71 25.15
N GLU A 3 -1.76 10.77 23.82
CA GLU A 3 -1.81 9.58 23.03
C GLU A 3 -0.59 8.79 23.45
N ASP A 4 -0.84 7.70 24.09
CA ASP A 4 0.15 6.69 24.34
C ASP A 4 0.80 6.35 23.02
N GLY A 5 1.98 6.86 22.84
CA GLY A 5 2.89 6.39 21.82
C GLY A 5 3.32 4.97 22.17
N GLU A 6 2.42 4.06 22.08
CA GLU A 6 2.74 2.74 21.60
C GLU A 6 3.13 2.94 20.14
N GLU A 7 4.27 3.53 19.94
CA GLU A 7 5.04 3.27 18.75
C GLU A 7 5.09 1.76 18.67
N ASP A 8 4.32 1.26 17.77
CA ASP A 8 4.38 -0.12 17.41
C ASP A 8 5.73 -0.34 16.75
N THR A 9 6.76 -0.42 17.60
CA THR A 9 8.14 -0.65 17.17
C THR A 9 8.23 -1.90 16.32
N ALA A 10 7.25 -2.74 16.42
CA ALA A 10 7.07 -3.87 15.57
C ALA A 10 6.78 -3.49 14.10
N GLU A 11 6.18 -2.37 13.78
CA GLU A 11 5.90 -1.99 12.40
C GLU A 11 7.13 -1.82 11.53
N THR A 12 8.23 -1.39 12.09
CA THR A 12 9.51 -1.22 11.38
C THR A 12 10.09 -2.53 10.85
N TRP A 13 9.70 -3.65 11.43
CA TRP A 13 10.17 -4.97 11.08
C TRP A 13 9.53 -5.52 9.82
N TYR A 14 8.39 -5.01 9.46
CA TYR A 14 7.40 -5.66 8.65
C TYR A 14 7.52 -5.43 7.16
N ILE A 15 8.56 -4.77 6.73
CA ILE A 15 8.85 -4.56 5.30
C ILE A 15 9.77 -5.62 4.71
N TYR A 16 10.17 -6.61 5.51
CA TYR A 16 11.14 -7.63 5.12
C TYR A 16 10.49 -9.00 4.97
N THR A 17 10.97 -9.78 4.04
CA THR A 17 10.58 -11.16 3.90
C THR A 17 11.41 -12.04 4.81
N ILE A 18 10.77 -12.83 5.63
CA ILE A 18 11.37 -13.88 6.44
C ILE A 18 11.06 -15.21 5.79
N ARG A 19 12.07 -16.05 5.57
CA ARG A 19 11.90 -17.40 5.07
C ARG A 19 12.15 -18.39 6.18
N TYR A 20 11.21 -19.33 6.32
CA TYR A 20 11.27 -20.41 7.29
C TYR A 20 10.95 -21.72 6.58
N ASN A 21 11.83 -22.71 6.69
CA ASN A 21 11.68 -23.98 5.96
C ASN A 21 11.45 -23.81 4.45
N GLY A 22 12.06 -22.78 3.83
CA GLY A 22 11.87 -22.48 2.43
C GLY A 22 10.59 -21.70 2.09
N GLU A 23 9.70 -21.53 3.05
CA GLU A 23 8.49 -20.72 2.91
C GLU A 23 8.75 -19.28 3.29
N ALA A 24 8.11 -18.35 2.59
CA ALA A 24 8.19 -16.94 2.88
C ALA A 24 7.01 -16.52 3.77
N TYR A 25 7.31 -15.68 4.76
CA TYR A 25 6.33 -15.14 5.68
C TYR A 25 6.29 -13.62 5.55
N PHE A 26 5.12 -13.04 5.77
CA PHE A 26 4.97 -11.60 5.88
C PHE A 26 5.79 -11.06 7.05
N ALA A 27 6.36 -9.90 6.84
CA ALA A 27 6.95 -9.19 7.94
C ALA A 27 5.92 -8.80 9.02
N ASP A 28 4.69 -8.46 8.64
CA ASP A 28 3.63 -8.22 9.61
C ASP A 28 3.13 -9.49 10.30
N THR A 29 3.56 -10.65 9.89
CA THR A 29 3.27 -11.91 10.60
C THR A 29 4.40 -12.36 11.50
N ILE A 30 5.42 -11.53 11.72
CA ILE A 30 6.53 -11.85 12.61
C ILE A 30 6.09 -12.18 14.05
N PHE A 31 4.96 -11.67 14.47
CA PHE A 31 4.34 -12.01 15.74
C PHE A 31 3.81 -13.46 15.82
N ALA A 32 3.76 -14.17 14.70
CA ALA A 32 3.52 -15.61 14.68
C ALA A 32 4.76 -16.39 15.13
N LEU A 33 5.92 -15.73 15.20
CA LEU A 33 7.14 -16.32 15.77
C LEU A 33 6.99 -16.56 17.26
N THR A 34 7.73 -17.53 17.76
CA THR A 34 7.89 -17.72 19.21
C THR A 34 8.60 -16.51 19.82
N ASP A 35 8.46 -16.31 21.13
CA ASP A 35 9.14 -15.21 21.82
C ASP A 35 10.67 -15.31 21.70
N GLU A 36 11.22 -16.51 21.66
CA GLU A 36 12.64 -16.74 21.41
C GLU A 36 13.03 -16.28 20.00
N GLN A 37 12.23 -16.62 19.00
CA GLN A 37 12.47 -16.24 17.61
C GLN A 37 12.35 -14.74 17.42
N LYS A 38 11.39 -14.09 18.07
CA LYS A 38 11.27 -12.63 18.08
C LYS A 38 12.50 -11.96 18.68
N GLY A 39 12.93 -12.45 19.84
CA GLY A 39 14.13 -11.94 20.50
C GLY A 39 15.39 -12.08 19.65
N LEU A 40 15.52 -13.16 18.90
CA LEU A 40 16.62 -13.34 17.95
C LEU A 40 16.50 -12.37 16.78
N ALA A 41 15.32 -12.19 16.22
CA ALA A 41 15.08 -11.23 15.15
C ALA A 41 15.42 -9.80 15.60
N GLU A 42 15.02 -9.41 16.81
CA GLU A 42 15.32 -8.11 17.41
C GLU A 42 16.82 -7.84 17.53
N ASN A 43 17.59 -8.83 17.91
CA ASN A 43 19.04 -8.68 18.07
C ASN A 43 19.78 -8.48 16.75
N TYR A 44 19.20 -8.89 15.67
CA TYR A 44 19.86 -8.83 14.36
C TYR A 44 19.55 -7.55 13.56
N GLY A 45 18.41 -6.89 13.83
CA GLY A 45 18.04 -5.66 13.14
C GLY A 45 17.73 -5.83 11.66
N GLU A 46 17.66 -4.73 10.96
CA GLU A 46 17.08 -4.64 9.62
C GLU A 46 17.91 -5.27 8.50
N ASN A 47 19.21 -5.49 8.70
CA ASN A 47 20.15 -5.82 7.62
C ASN A 47 20.78 -7.20 7.75
N LEU A 48 20.13 -8.10 8.44
CA LEU A 48 20.73 -9.39 8.70
C LEU A 48 20.02 -10.52 7.98
N SER A 49 20.81 -11.41 7.43
CA SER A 49 20.36 -12.74 7.11
C SER A 49 20.24 -13.50 8.41
N LEU A 50 19.03 -13.79 8.81
CA LEU A 50 18.73 -14.49 10.05
C LEU A 50 18.55 -15.98 9.75
N PHE A 51 19.37 -16.77 10.40
CA PHE A 51 19.20 -18.22 10.42
C PHE A 51 18.85 -18.66 11.83
N LEU A 52 17.79 -19.42 11.97
CA LEU A 52 17.39 -20.05 13.21
C LEU A 52 17.55 -21.55 13.10
N GLY A 53 18.31 -22.12 14.06
CA GLY A 53 18.58 -23.56 14.05
C GLY A 53 19.21 -24.01 12.75
N ASP A 54 18.71 -25.02 12.14
CA ASP A 54 19.21 -25.62 10.88
C ASP A 54 18.97 -24.75 9.64
N GLY A 55 18.99 -23.45 9.78
CA GLY A 55 18.69 -22.50 8.69
C GLY A 55 17.21 -22.43 8.35
N LEU A 56 16.39 -22.85 9.29
CA LEU A 56 14.94 -22.89 9.15
C LEU A 56 14.35 -21.51 8.97
N PHE A 57 15.01 -20.49 9.51
CA PHE A 57 14.59 -19.11 9.44
C PHE A 57 15.63 -18.30 8.68
N GLN A 58 15.20 -17.64 7.65
CA GLN A 58 16.07 -16.79 6.84
C GLN A 58 15.40 -15.45 6.59
N TYR A 59 16.06 -14.40 6.98
CA TYR A 59 15.72 -13.03 6.61
C TYR A 59 16.40 -12.69 5.29
N ALA A 60 15.63 -12.19 4.34
CA ALA A 60 16.11 -11.84 3.01
C ALA A 60 15.93 -10.34 2.73
N PRO A 61 16.80 -9.47 3.25
CA PRO A 61 16.61 -8.02 3.18
C PRO A 61 16.63 -7.46 1.76
N SER A 62 17.36 -8.11 0.86
CA SER A 62 17.41 -7.69 -0.54
C SER A 62 16.13 -7.92 -1.31
N ALA A 63 15.27 -8.78 -0.83
CA ALA A 63 14.00 -9.09 -1.46
C ALA A 63 12.90 -8.12 -1.04
N ASN A 64 12.89 -7.66 0.22
CA ASN A 64 11.83 -6.81 0.78
C ASN A 64 10.42 -7.23 0.31
N THR A 65 10.18 -8.53 0.31
CA THR A 65 8.96 -9.11 -0.24
C THR A 65 8.16 -9.78 0.86
N ILE A 66 6.90 -9.97 0.61
CA ILE A 66 6.01 -10.75 1.46
C ILE A 66 5.52 -11.96 0.69
N THR A 67 5.13 -13.00 1.41
CA THR A 67 4.46 -14.16 0.81
C THR A 67 3.20 -13.72 0.08
N ALA A 68 2.91 -14.36 -1.04
CA ALA A 68 1.67 -14.11 -1.75
C ALA A 68 0.46 -14.32 -0.82
N LEU A 69 -0.34 -13.27 -0.68
CA LEU A 69 -1.53 -13.27 0.19
C LEU A 69 -2.67 -14.14 -0.32
N GLY A 70 -2.58 -14.62 -1.57
CA GLY A 70 -3.74 -15.14 -2.26
C GLY A 70 -4.74 -14.03 -2.61
N ASP A 71 -5.99 -14.38 -2.76
CA ASP A 71 -7.03 -13.42 -3.13
C ASP A 71 -7.60 -12.75 -1.88
N VAL A 72 -7.01 -11.63 -1.50
CA VAL A 72 -7.49 -10.83 -0.37
C VAL A 72 -8.54 -9.85 -0.85
N ARG A 73 -9.68 -9.85 -0.15
CA ARG A 73 -10.77 -8.89 -0.36
C ARG A 73 -11.12 -8.22 0.96
N PHE A 74 -11.34 -6.92 0.90
CA PHE A 74 -11.97 -6.17 1.97
C PHE A 74 -13.44 -5.96 1.66
N THR A 75 -14.31 -6.37 2.57
CA THR A 75 -15.78 -6.32 2.41
C THR A 75 -16.47 -5.49 3.48
N ASP A 76 -15.70 -4.69 4.22
CA ASP A 76 -16.16 -3.88 5.34
C ASP A 76 -16.47 -2.41 4.97
N GLY A 77 -16.35 -2.05 3.69
CA GLY A 77 -16.79 -0.77 3.13
C GLY A 77 -18.02 -0.92 2.23
N GLU A 78 -18.45 0.16 1.60
CA GLU A 78 -19.57 0.16 0.64
C GLU A 78 -19.23 -0.58 -0.65
N THR A 79 -17.96 -0.67 -1.00
CA THR A 79 -17.45 -1.38 -2.16
C THR A 79 -16.52 -2.49 -1.70
N ASP A 80 -16.71 -3.68 -2.23
CA ASP A 80 -15.76 -4.77 -2.06
C ASP A 80 -14.48 -4.44 -2.80
N VAL A 81 -13.36 -4.51 -2.10
CA VAL A 81 -12.06 -4.12 -2.62
C VAL A 81 -11.14 -5.32 -2.76
N ILE A 82 -10.63 -5.51 -3.95
CA ILE A 82 -9.56 -6.47 -4.23
C ILE A 82 -8.24 -5.84 -3.81
N TYR A 83 -7.54 -6.46 -2.87
CA TYR A 83 -6.29 -5.95 -2.34
C TYR A 83 -5.09 -6.53 -3.07
N PHE A 84 -4.16 -5.66 -3.40
CA PHE A 84 -2.82 -6.02 -3.87
C PHE A 84 -1.77 -5.34 -3.00
N ASN A 85 -0.64 -6.02 -2.80
CA ASN A 85 0.50 -5.46 -2.09
C ASN A 85 1.72 -5.43 -3.04
N GLN A 86 2.36 -4.28 -3.15
CA GLN A 86 3.54 -4.12 -4.00
C GLN A 86 4.76 -4.93 -3.54
N LEU A 87 4.79 -5.32 -2.26
CA LEU A 87 5.84 -6.15 -1.68
C LEU A 87 5.58 -7.65 -1.85
N ASP A 88 4.39 -8.03 -2.30
CA ASP A 88 4.05 -9.41 -2.59
C ASP A 88 5.09 -10.03 -3.53
N GLU A 89 5.60 -11.22 -3.18
CA GLU A 89 6.66 -11.89 -3.93
C GLU A 89 6.33 -12.13 -5.41
N ARG A 90 5.05 -12.15 -5.76
CA ARG A 90 4.59 -12.24 -7.15
C ARG A 90 4.90 -10.98 -7.95
N TYR A 91 5.02 -9.83 -7.30
CA TYR A 91 5.10 -8.51 -7.95
C TYR A 91 6.35 -7.72 -7.60
N ALA A 92 6.87 -7.85 -6.39
CA ALA A 92 7.88 -6.96 -5.83
C ALA A 92 9.14 -6.82 -6.70
N ASN A 93 9.58 -7.92 -7.32
CA ASN A 93 10.77 -7.94 -8.18
C ASN A 93 10.45 -7.79 -9.67
N GLN A 94 9.17 -7.62 -10.02
CA GLN A 94 8.76 -7.32 -11.39
C GLN A 94 9.12 -5.86 -11.74
N PRO A 95 9.36 -5.57 -13.03
CA PRO A 95 9.80 -4.25 -13.43
C PRO A 95 8.68 -3.22 -13.45
N TYR A 96 9.01 -2.04 -12.97
CA TYR A 96 8.32 -0.79 -13.27
C TYR A 96 9.36 0.14 -13.93
N GLY A 97 9.38 0.18 -15.23
CA GLY A 97 10.52 0.70 -15.96
C GLY A 97 11.78 -0.11 -15.64
N THR A 98 12.81 0.54 -15.15
CA THR A 98 14.05 -0.11 -14.67
C THR A 98 14.07 -0.25 -13.14
N ASP A 99 13.02 0.14 -12.46
CA ASP A 99 12.88 0.05 -11.01
C ASP A 99 12.03 -1.17 -10.61
N PRO A 100 12.21 -1.76 -9.43
CA PRO A 100 11.35 -2.83 -8.95
C PRO A 100 10.02 -2.26 -8.41
N ILE A 101 8.93 -2.98 -8.64
CA ILE A 101 7.60 -2.62 -8.12
C ILE A 101 7.63 -2.49 -6.59
N GLY A 102 8.33 -3.37 -5.89
CA GLY A 102 8.40 -3.36 -4.42
C GLY A 102 8.91 -2.04 -3.85
N GLY A 103 9.82 -1.37 -4.56
CA GLY A 103 10.37 -0.08 -4.12
C GLY A 103 9.64 1.15 -4.68
N TYR A 104 9.00 1.03 -5.85
CA TYR A 104 8.54 2.19 -6.63
C TYR A 104 7.12 2.06 -7.17
N GLY A 105 6.44 0.96 -6.90
CA GLY A 105 5.17 0.60 -7.50
C GLY A 105 3.91 0.97 -6.74
N CYS A 106 3.96 1.88 -5.77
CA CYS A 106 2.76 2.24 -5.00
C CYS A 106 1.66 2.86 -5.88
N GLY A 107 2.03 3.65 -6.89
CA GLY A 107 1.07 4.21 -7.84
C GLY A 107 0.37 3.14 -8.67
N PRO A 108 1.09 2.32 -9.43
CA PRO A 108 0.49 1.21 -10.18
C PRO A 108 -0.29 0.23 -9.31
N THR A 109 0.22 -0.12 -8.13
CA THR A 109 -0.48 -1.04 -7.23
C THR A 109 -1.79 -0.44 -6.70
N SER A 110 -1.79 0.83 -6.34
CA SER A 110 -3.02 1.54 -5.96
C SER A 110 -4.04 1.54 -7.11
N MET A 111 -3.61 1.80 -8.33
CA MET A 111 -4.51 1.77 -9.48
C MET A 111 -4.95 0.35 -9.86
N ALA A 112 -4.13 -0.66 -9.65
CA ALA A 112 -4.54 -2.06 -9.78
C ALA A 112 -5.67 -2.40 -8.79
N ILE A 113 -5.57 -1.95 -7.55
CA ILE A 113 -6.63 -2.08 -6.53
C ILE A 113 -7.92 -1.40 -7.02
N VAL A 114 -7.84 -0.14 -7.42
CA VAL A 114 -9.00 0.66 -7.83
C VAL A 114 -9.69 0.06 -9.06
N VAL A 115 -8.93 -0.18 -10.12
CA VAL A 115 -9.46 -0.72 -11.39
C VAL A 115 -10.07 -2.10 -11.19
N SER A 116 -9.37 -3.00 -10.52
CA SER A 116 -9.87 -4.36 -10.28
C SER A 116 -11.13 -4.36 -9.41
N SER A 117 -11.22 -3.45 -8.44
CA SER A 117 -12.38 -3.34 -7.55
C SER A 117 -13.61 -2.74 -8.23
N LEU A 118 -13.43 -1.74 -9.08
CA LEU A 118 -14.53 -0.96 -9.65
C LEU A 118 -15.01 -1.44 -11.03
N THR A 119 -14.15 -2.14 -11.78
CA THR A 119 -14.51 -2.54 -13.15
C THR A 119 -14.87 -4.01 -13.29
N GLY A 120 -14.53 -4.84 -12.33
CA GLY A 120 -14.65 -6.30 -12.43
C GLY A 120 -13.58 -6.96 -13.32
N GLU A 121 -12.73 -6.17 -13.98
CA GLU A 121 -11.56 -6.65 -14.69
C GLU A 121 -10.40 -6.80 -13.71
N THR A 122 -9.78 -7.96 -13.64
CA THR A 122 -8.62 -8.17 -12.79
C THR A 122 -7.36 -7.66 -13.48
N VAL A 123 -6.80 -6.58 -12.94
CA VAL A 123 -5.53 -6.00 -13.38
C VAL A 123 -4.58 -6.01 -12.19
N ASP A 124 -3.56 -6.84 -12.24
CA ASP A 124 -2.60 -6.96 -11.15
C ASP A 124 -1.53 -5.84 -11.16
N PRO A 125 -0.74 -5.69 -10.09
CA PRO A 125 0.30 -4.67 -10.03
C PRO A 125 1.34 -4.74 -11.16
N ALA A 126 1.71 -5.93 -11.62
CA ALA A 126 2.67 -6.09 -12.71
C ALA A 126 2.10 -5.64 -14.05
N GLN A 127 0.84 -5.98 -14.32
CA GLN A 127 0.13 -5.53 -15.52
C GLN A 127 -0.06 -4.02 -15.51
N MET A 128 -0.46 -3.45 -14.38
CA MET A 128 -0.64 -2.00 -14.25
C MET A 128 0.69 -1.25 -14.37
N ALA A 129 1.76 -1.76 -13.77
CA ALA A 129 3.09 -1.15 -13.87
C ALA A 129 3.61 -1.15 -15.32
N ARG A 130 3.39 -2.23 -16.05
CA ARG A 130 3.74 -2.30 -17.48
C ARG A 130 2.95 -1.28 -18.29
N TRP A 131 1.65 -1.24 -18.09
CA TRP A 131 0.79 -0.27 -18.76
C TRP A 131 1.22 1.18 -18.45
N ALA A 132 1.47 1.50 -17.19
CA ALA A 132 1.92 2.81 -16.76
C ALA A 132 3.27 3.21 -17.38
N TYR A 133 4.20 2.29 -17.45
CA TYR A 133 5.48 2.52 -18.11
C TYR A 133 5.32 2.79 -19.61
N GLU A 134 4.53 1.98 -20.31
CA GLU A 134 4.28 2.13 -21.74
C GLU A 134 3.57 3.44 -22.08
N HIS A 135 2.82 4.01 -21.15
CA HIS A 135 2.09 5.26 -21.33
C HIS A 135 2.80 6.50 -20.74
N GLY A 136 4.06 6.34 -20.32
CA GLY A 136 4.89 7.47 -19.89
C GLY A 136 4.64 7.97 -18.48
N TYR A 137 4.04 7.16 -17.62
CA TYR A 137 3.76 7.54 -16.22
C TYR A 137 4.87 7.19 -15.23
N TRP A 138 5.85 6.42 -15.65
CA TRP A 138 6.98 6.05 -14.80
C TRP A 138 8.00 7.18 -14.70
N CYS A 139 8.43 7.46 -13.47
CA CYS A 139 9.47 8.40 -13.15
C CYS A 139 10.64 7.66 -12.48
N SER A 140 11.79 7.60 -13.16
CA SER A 140 12.95 6.83 -12.69
C SER A 140 13.36 7.20 -11.27
N LYS A 141 13.52 6.20 -10.42
CA LYS A 141 13.89 6.32 -8.99
C LYS A 141 12.94 7.20 -8.15
N SER A 142 11.75 7.45 -8.67
CA SER A 142 10.75 8.31 -8.01
C SER A 142 9.33 7.74 -8.07
N GLY A 143 9.15 6.59 -8.71
CA GLY A 143 7.85 5.94 -8.84
C GLY A 143 7.04 6.44 -10.03
N SER A 144 5.95 7.12 -9.79
CA SER A 144 5.03 7.57 -10.83
C SER A 144 4.88 9.08 -10.87
N TYR A 145 4.68 9.63 -12.07
CA TYR A 145 4.07 10.94 -12.21
C TYR A 145 2.64 10.90 -11.65
N HIS A 146 2.20 11.99 -11.04
CA HIS A 146 0.86 12.07 -10.44
C HIS A 146 -0.27 11.93 -11.47
N THR A 147 0.01 12.24 -12.72
CA THR A 147 -0.90 12.04 -13.85
C THR A 147 -1.28 10.58 -14.10
N LEU A 148 -0.55 9.62 -13.54
CA LEU A 148 -0.92 8.21 -13.58
C LEU A 148 -2.34 8.01 -13.05
N ILE A 149 -2.69 8.66 -11.96
CA ILE A 149 -3.96 8.39 -11.27
C ILE A 149 -5.15 8.73 -12.16
N PRO A 150 -5.32 9.98 -12.65
CA PRO A 150 -6.41 10.27 -13.58
C PRO A 150 -6.25 9.54 -14.91
N GLY A 151 -5.03 9.33 -15.39
CA GLY A 151 -4.78 8.65 -16.66
C GLY A 151 -5.24 7.19 -16.65
N ALA A 152 -4.92 6.44 -15.62
CA ALA A 152 -5.35 5.06 -15.48
C ALA A 152 -6.87 4.95 -15.26
N ALA A 153 -7.44 5.79 -14.40
CA ALA A 153 -8.89 5.82 -14.20
C ALA A 153 -9.63 6.00 -15.54
N GLN A 154 -9.26 6.98 -16.32
CA GLN A 154 -9.87 7.26 -17.63
C GLN A 154 -9.66 6.13 -18.63
N ALA A 155 -8.47 5.52 -18.65
CA ALA A 155 -8.17 4.40 -19.55
C ALA A 155 -9.06 3.19 -19.32
N TRP A 156 -9.52 2.97 -18.08
CA TRP A 156 -10.46 1.91 -17.74
C TRP A 156 -11.92 2.38 -17.62
N GLY A 157 -12.23 3.55 -18.16
CA GLY A 157 -13.60 4.05 -18.25
C GLY A 157 -14.20 4.53 -16.94
N LEU A 158 -13.36 4.82 -15.94
CA LEU A 158 -13.79 5.34 -14.65
C LEU A 158 -13.80 6.87 -14.64
N SER A 159 -14.76 7.47 -13.95
CA SER A 159 -14.72 8.89 -13.66
C SER A 159 -13.65 9.20 -12.64
N VAL A 160 -13.04 10.37 -12.74
CA VAL A 160 -12.04 10.83 -11.78
C VAL A 160 -12.18 12.32 -11.54
N GLU A 161 -12.20 12.72 -10.27
CA GLU A 161 -12.28 14.12 -9.85
C GLU A 161 -11.20 14.39 -8.81
N GLY A 162 -10.48 15.50 -8.98
CA GLY A 162 -9.51 15.98 -7.99
C GLY A 162 -10.21 16.56 -6.76
N CYS A 163 -9.57 16.41 -5.61
CA CYS A 163 -10.06 16.90 -4.34
C CYS A 163 -8.90 17.32 -3.44
N THR A 164 -9.10 18.34 -2.64
CA THR A 164 -8.09 18.83 -1.69
C THR A 164 -8.46 18.51 -0.25
N ALA A 165 -7.48 18.67 0.66
CA ALA A 165 -7.69 18.46 2.09
C ALA A 165 -8.67 19.47 2.72
N SER A 166 -8.99 20.55 2.02
CA SER A 166 -9.99 21.53 2.47
C SER A 166 -11.44 21.13 2.14
N GLU A 167 -11.62 19.99 1.49
CA GLU A 167 -12.91 19.46 1.03
C GLU A 167 -13.23 18.08 1.62
N PRO A 168 -13.10 17.88 2.95
CA PRO A 168 -13.20 16.55 3.56
C PRO A 168 -14.56 15.88 3.33
N GLN A 169 -15.63 16.66 3.23
CA GLN A 169 -16.96 16.11 3.02
C GLN A 169 -17.10 15.43 1.66
N ARG A 170 -16.41 15.91 0.64
CA ARG A 170 -16.39 15.25 -0.68
C ARG A 170 -15.78 13.85 -0.62
N ILE A 171 -14.75 13.67 0.21
CA ILE A 171 -14.14 12.35 0.44
C ILE A 171 -15.14 11.43 1.13
N LEU A 172 -15.77 11.87 2.21
CA LEU A 172 -16.74 11.09 2.96
C LEU A 172 -17.95 10.70 2.08
N ASP A 173 -18.49 11.64 1.33
CA ASP A 173 -19.62 11.41 0.43
C ASP A 173 -19.26 10.41 -0.68
N ALA A 174 -18.07 10.52 -1.25
CA ALA A 174 -17.58 9.60 -2.28
C ALA A 174 -17.51 8.17 -1.74
N LEU A 175 -16.89 7.97 -0.58
CA LEU A 175 -16.78 6.66 0.04
C LEU A 175 -18.14 6.09 0.43
N ALA A 176 -19.04 6.91 0.93
CA ALA A 176 -20.41 6.50 1.27
C ALA A 176 -21.24 6.09 0.04
N ASN A 177 -20.88 6.58 -1.14
CA ASN A 177 -21.51 6.23 -2.42
C ASN A 177 -20.77 5.12 -3.18
N GLY A 178 -19.86 4.41 -2.55
CA GLY A 178 -19.17 3.27 -3.13
C GLY A 178 -18.04 3.64 -4.08
N LYS A 179 -17.63 4.90 -4.14
CA LYS A 179 -16.43 5.33 -4.85
C LYS A 179 -15.19 5.04 -4.04
N LEU A 180 -14.04 4.98 -4.71
CA LEU A 180 -12.74 4.87 -4.07
C LEU A 180 -11.97 6.18 -4.24
N VAL A 181 -11.05 6.46 -3.33
CA VAL A 181 -10.24 7.66 -3.36
C VAL A 181 -8.77 7.28 -3.29
N VAL A 182 -7.99 7.69 -4.28
CA VAL A 182 -6.53 7.59 -4.18
C VAL A 182 -6.00 8.83 -3.49
N ALA A 183 -5.12 8.63 -2.51
CA ALA A 183 -4.51 9.70 -1.75
C ALA A 183 -2.98 9.66 -1.90
N LEU A 184 -2.38 10.82 -2.16
CA LEU A 184 -0.93 10.99 -2.13
C LEU A 184 -0.52 11.52 -0.76
N MET A 185 0.18 10.67 0.00
CA MET A 185 0.63 10.97 1.35
C MET A 185 2.07 11.46 1.37
N THR A 186 2.38 12.30 2.34
CA THR A 186 3.75 12.71 2.68
C THR A 186 4.17 12.09 4.01
N LYS A 187 5.32 12.49 4.53
CA LYS A 187 5.87 12.00 5.79
C LYS A 187 4.82 11.97 6.90
N GLY A 188 4.65 10.82 7.49
CA GLY A 188 3.70 10.57 8.57
C GLY A 188 3.50 9.07 8.80
N HIS A 189 2.29 8.67 9.12
CA HIS A 189 1.95 7.28 9.45
C HIS A 189 2.09 6.30 8.27
N PHE A 190 1.99 6.79 7.03
CA PHE A 190 1.96 5.93 5.84
C PHE A 190 3.29 5.86 5.11
N THR A 191 4.16 6.84 5.31
CA THR A 191 5.43 6.92 4.59
C THR A 191 6.40 7.89 5.27
N SER A 192 7.69 7.68 5.03
CA SER A 192 8.74 8.63 5.41
C SER A 192 9.01 9.70 4.34
N SER A 193 8.46 9.54 3.14
CA SER A 193 8.73 10.43 1.99
C SER A 193 7.46 10.76 1.19
N GLY A 194 7.00 9.86 0.33
CA GLY A 194 5.81 9.99 -0.49
C GLY A 194 5.24 8.62 -0.80
N HIS A 195 3.91 8.50 -0.81
CA HIS A 195 3.25 7.22 -0.98
C HIS A 195 1.81 7.39 -1.43
N PHE A 196 1.39 6.60 -2.40
CA PHE A 196 -0.01 6.49 -2.77
C PHE A 196 -0.69 5.40 -1.93
N ILE A 197 -1.87 5.72 -1.42
CA ILE A 197 -2.76 4.77 -0.76
C ILE A 197 -4.16 4.88 -1.35
N VAL A 198 -5.00 3.89 -1.10
CA VAL A 198 -6.41 3.91 -1.49
C VAL A 198 -7.26 4.07 -0.23
N LEU A 199 -8.16 5.05 -0.23
CA LEU A 199 -9.23 5.15 0.76
C LEU A 199 -10.40 4.36 0.22
N ARG A 200 -10.89 3.38 0.99
CA ARG A 200 -11.83 2.37 0.51
C ARG A 200 -13.16 2.33 1.22
N GLY A 201 -13.35 3.11 2.26
CA GLY A 201 -14.60 3.14 2.99
C GLY A 201 -14.55 3.97 4.26
N VAL A 202 -15.68 4.06 4.90
CA VAL A 202 -15.86 4.68 6.22
C VAL A 202 -16.55 3.68 7.14
N GLN A 203 -16.00 3.49 8.33
CA GLN A 203 -16.57 2.65 9.36
C GLN A 203 -16.45 3.35 10.70
N ASP A 204 -17.58 3.51 11.41
CA ASP A 204 -17.64 4.17 12.71
C ASP A 204 -16.98 5.57 12.74
N GLY A 205 -17.12 6.31 11.63
CA GLY A 205 -16.56 7.65 11.47
C GLY A 205 -15.05 7.68 11.13
N LYS A 206 -14.43 6.54 10.98
CA LYS A 206 -13.01 6.40 10.61
C LYS A 206 -12.85 5.92 9.18
N ILE A 207 -11.71 6.20 8.59
CA ILE A 207 -11.39 5.83 7.21
C ILE A 207 -10.76 4.44 7.17
N LEU A 208 -11.29 3.61 6.28
CA LEU A 208 -10.69 2.34 5.90
C LEU A 208 -9.75 2.58 4.72
N VAL A 209 -8.55 2.01 4.77
CA VAL A 209 -7.56 2.14 3.70
C VAL A 209 -7.22 0.80 3.07
N ALA A 210 -6.70 0.85 1.86
CA ALA A 210 -5.95 -0.22 1.22
C ALA A 210 -4.59 0.38 0.87
N ASP A 211 -3.62 0.11 1.72
CA ASP A 211 -2.25 0.57 1.56
C ASP A 211 -1.46 -0.46 0.74
N PRO A 212 -0.97 -0.09 -0.45
CA PRO A 212 -0.28 -1.04 -1.32
C PRO A 212 1.05 -1.55 -0.76
N ALA A 213 1.57 -0.93 0.29
CA ALA A 213 2.83 -1.35 0.93
C ALA A 213 2.63 -1.98 2.32
N SER A 214 1.41 -1.99 2.87
CA SER A 214 1.17 -2.54 4.20
C SER A 214 -0.22 -3.13 4.34
N TYR A 215 -0.29 -4.44 4.41
CA TYR A 215 -1.52 -5.15 4.72
C TYR A 215 -2.01 -4.80 6.13
N ARG A 216 -1.10 -4.64 7.07
CA ARG A 216 -1.42 -4.28 8.46
C ARG A 216 -2.09 -2.91 8.56
N ARG A 217 -1.55 -1.88 7.92
CA ARG A 217 -2.21 -0.56 7.88
C ARG A 217 -3.57 -0.62 7.21
N SER A 218 -3.77 -1.55 6.29
CA SER A 218 -5.03 -1.78 5.59
C SER A 218 -6.09 -2.47 6.45
N GLN A 219 -5.70 -3.08 7.57
CA GLN A 219 -6.60 -3.72 8.53
C GLN A 219 -7.05 -2.79 9.65
N LYS A 220 -6.43 -1.62 9.77
CA LYS A 220 -6.78 -0.58 10.75
C LYS A 220 -7.73 0.43 10.13
N SER A 221 -8.53 1.06 10.98
CA SER A 221 -9.26 2.28 10.64
C SER A 221 -8.47 3.51 11.10
N TRP A 222 -8.60 4.61 10.38
CA TRP A 222 -7.81 5.82 10.55
C TRP A 222 -8.69 7.04 10.74
N ASP A 223 -8.29 7.94 11.62
CA ASP A 223 -8.94 9.23 11.74
C ASP A 223 -8.76 10.02 10.44
N LEU A 224 -9.84 10.62 9.96
CA LEU A 224 -9.79 11.45 8.75
C LEU A 224 -8.78 12.58 8.88
N SER A 225 -8.61 13.13 10.09
CA SER A 225 -7.65 14.20 10.35
C SER A 225 -6.21 13.79 10.05
N ILE A 226 -5.83 12.56 10.32
CA ILE A 226 -4.49 12.03 9.96
C ILE A 226 -4.32 12.04 8.44
N ILE A 227 -5.28 11.53 7.72
CA ILE A 227 -5.26 11.50 6.26
C ILE A 227 -5.17 12.91 5.68
N LEU A 228 -5.99 13.83 6.16
CA LEU A 228 -6.00 15.22 5.68
C LEU A 228 -4.69 15.95 6.00
N ASN A 229 -4.15 15.75 7.21
CA ASN A 229 -2.93 16.43 7.65
C ASN A 229 -1.67 15.90 6.96
N GLU A 230 -1.65 14.63 6.60
CA GLU A 230 -0.50 13.98 5.99
C GLU A 230 -0.59 13.92 4.44
N ALA A 231 -1.68 14.39 3.86
CA ALA A 231 -1.79 14.48 2.41
C ALA A 231 -0.79 15.48 1.83
N SER A 232 -0.28 15.18 0.64
CA SER A 232 0.70 16.02 -0.03
C SER A 232 0.11 17.37 -0.43
N ARG A 233 0.76 18.45 -0.02
CA ARG A 233 0.42 19.82 -0.45
C ARG A 233 1.04 20.19 -1.80
N ARG A 234 1.87 19.29 -2.35
CA ARG A 234 2.58 19.51 -3.63
C ARG A 234 2.09 18.56 -4.72
N ALA A 235 0.95 17.90 -4.50
CA ALA A 235 0.38 17.02 -5.50
C ALA A 235 -0.03 17.80 -6.75
N GLY A 236 0.36 17.27 -7.91
CA GLY A 236 -0.12 17.72 -9.20
C GLY A 236 -1.37 16.97 -9.66
N ALA A 237 -1.78 17.18 -10.91
CA ALA A 237 -2.83 16.44 -11.60
C ALA A 237 -4.18 16.41 -10.86
N GLY A 238 -4.48 17.44 -10.08
CA GLY A 238 -5.73 17.57 -9.33
C GLY A 238 -5.73 16.94 -7.94
N GLY A 239 -4.61 16.33 -7.52
CA GLY A 239 -4.47 15.76 -6.18
C GLY A 239 -4.44 16.80 -5.05
N PRO A 240 -4.24 16.35 -3.82
CA PRO A 240 -3.70 15.05 -3.37
C PRO A 240 -4.70 13.90 -3.30
N PHE A 241 -5.97 14.17 -3.49
CA PHE A 241 -7.03 13.16 -3.51
C PHE A 241 -7.65 13.08 -4.89
N TRP A 242 -7.89 11.86 -5.37
CA TRP A 242 -8.61 11.60 -6.62
C TRP A 242 -9.78 10.68 -6.31
N ILE A 243 -10.99 11.20 -6.49
CA ILE A 243 -12.24 10.48 -6.31
C ILE A 243 -12.54 9.74 -7.61
N ILE A 244 -12.66 8.42 -7.52
CA ILE A 244 -12.77 7.53 -8.67
C ILE A 244 -14.01 6.63 -8.55
N GLY A 245 -14.80 6.59 -9.61
CA GLY A 245 -15.99 5.72 -9.61
C GLY A 245 -16.83 5.81 -10.86
#